data_af67181e508c9919d57de6deb38e5c5c
#
_entry.id   af67181e508c9919d57de6deb38e5c5c
#
_cell.length_a   1.000
_cell.length_b   1.000
_cell.length_c   1.000
_cell.angle_alpha   90.00
_cell.angle_beta   90.00
_cell.angle_gamma   90.00
#
_symmetry.space_group_name_H-M   'P 1'
#
loop_
_entity.id
_entity.type
_entity.pdbx_description
1 polymer ?
#
loop_
_entity_poly.entity_id
_entity_poly.type
_entity_poly.pdbx_seq_one_letter_code
_entity_poly.pdbx_strand_id
1 'polypeptide(L)'
;MKLISILLSALLLTSCAGGGVSSQNENSFISGSGIATFVEKADRKIAPILSGETLTSGKITLNKNQVTVINVWASWCAPCRAEAPVLQEFSVNYPDVQFAGILTRDNLSSAKAFYENFNLTYPTFIDDS
;
A
#
# COMPACT_ATOMS: atom_id res chain seq x y z
N MET A 1 20.38 -53.74 25.41
CA MET A 1 19.67 -52.56 25.88
C MET A 1 20.20 -51.21 25.30
N LYS A 2 21.02 -51.18 24.24
CA LYS A 2 21.55 -49.91 23.65
C LYS A 2 21.01 -49.55 22.29
N LEU A 3 20.16 -50.39 21.67
CA LEU A 3 19.59 -50.16 20.35
C LEU A 3 18.17 -49.54 20.36
N ILE A 4 17.50 -49.56 21.51
CA ILE A 4 16.14 -49.00 21.65
C ILE A 4 16.16 -47.49 21.89
N SER A 5 17.27 -46.95 22.42
CA SER A 5 17.40 -45.50 22.70
C SER A 5 17.65 -44.62 21.47
N ILE A 6 18.06 -45.20 20.35
CA ILE A 6 18.38 -44.43 19.11
C ILE A 6 17.14 -44.24 18.23
N LEU A 7 16.13 -45.10 18.37
CA LEU A 7 14.88 -45.02 17.58
C LEU A 7 13.87 -44.00 18.10
N LEU A 8 14.03 -43.50 19.32
CA LEU A 8 13.10 -42.53 19.93
C LEU A 8 13.50 -41.07 19.68
N SER A 9 14.73 -40.82 19.18
CA SER A 9 15.21 -39.43 18.90
C SER A 9 14.94 -38.95 17.48
N ALA A 10 14.40 -39.78 16.59
CA ALA A 10 14.20 -39.45 15.18
C ALA A 10 12.78 -38.91 14.85
N LEU A 11 11.91 -38.78 15.86
CA LEU A 11 10.47 -38.48 15.62
C LEU A 11 10.04 -37.03 15.95
N LEU A 12 10.97 -36.10 16.22
CA LEU A 12 10.64 -34.74 16.65
C LEU A 12 10.99 -33.63 15.65
N LEU A 13 11.28 -33.95 14.40
CA LEU A 13 11.71 -32.94 13.39
C LEU A 13 10.76 -32.77 12.20
N THR A 14 9.47 -33.11 12.31
CA THR A 14 8.49 -32.84 11.27
C THR A 14 7.34 -31.95 11.78
N SER A 15 7.65 -30.72 12.14
CA SER A 15 6.61 -29.71 12.41
C SER A 15 7.08 -28.34 11.97
N CYS A 16 7.22 -28.15 10.66
CA CYS A 16 7.16 -26.85 10.00
C CYS A 16 6.59 -27.04 8.61
N ALA A 17 5.35 -27.54 8.53
CA ALA A 17 4.53 -27.45 7.33
C ALA A 17 3.56 -26.29 7.55
N GLY A 18 3.70 -25.27 6.71
CA GLY A 18 3.00 -24.01 6.76
C GLY A 18 1.49 -24.12 6.92
N GLY A 19 1.00 -23.73 8.07
CA GLY A 19 -0.37 -23.36 8.28
C GLY A 19 -0.55 -21.92 7.93
N GLY A 20 -0.97 -21.63 6.71
CA GLY A 20 -1.53 -20.32 6.37
C GLY A 20 -2.77 -20.09 7.23
N VAL A 21 -2.65 -19.25 8.25
CA VAL A 21 -3.79 -18.80 9.05
C VAL A 21 -4.55 -17.80 8.18
N SER A 22 -5.59 -18.27 7.50
CA SER A 22 -6.63 -17.41 6.95
C SER A 22 -7.47 -16.89 8.12
N SER A 23 -7.01 -15.84 8.79
CA SER A 23 -7.87 -15.08 9.68
C SER A 23 -8.79 -14.21 8.84
N GLN A 24 -10.01 -14.67 8.64
CA GLN A 24 -11.13 -13.86 8.19
C GLN A 24 -11.50 -12.88 9.32
N ASN A 25 -10.69 -11.86 9.52
CA ASN A 25 -11.09 -10.68 10.26
C ASN A 25 -11.43 -9.60 9.25
N GLU A 26 -12.68 -9.18 9.21
CA GLU A 26 -13.25 -8.14 8.34
C GLU A 26 -12.57 -6.76 8.46
N ASN A 27 -11.49 -6.65 9.20
CA ASN A 27 -10.63 -5.49 9.37
C ASN A 27 -9.20 -5.69 8.84
N SER A 28 -8.94 -6.75 8.07
CA SER A 28 -7.62 -6.95 7.47
C SER A 28 -7.49 -6.09 6.21
N PHE A 29 -6.82 -4.96 6.37
CA PHE A 29 -6.58 -3.94 5.34
C PHE A 29 -5.60 -4.38 4.22
N ILE A 30 -5.16 -5.60 4.23
CA ILE A 30 -4.25 -6.15 3.22
C ILE A 30 -4.92 -7.36 2.59
N SER A 31 -5.87 -7.11 1.78
CA SER A 31 -6.46 -8.12 0.90
C SER A 31 -6.03 -7.92 -0.54
N GLY A 32 -4.80 -7.51 -0.75
CA GLY A 32 -4.19 -7.60 -2.07
C GLY A 32 -3.57 -8.97 -2.24
N SER A 33 -4.02 -9.73 -3.22
CA SER A 33 -3.37 -10.97 -3.64
C SER A 33 -1.94 -10.74 -4.19
N GLY A 34 -1.47 -9.50 -4.23
CA GLY A 34 -0.24 -9.10 -4.90
C GLY A 34 -0.29 -9.23 -6.43
N ILE A 35 -1.47 -9.49 -6.98
CA ILE A 35 -1.67 -9.66 -8.42
C ILE A 35 -1.98 -8.30 -9.03
N ALA A 36 -1.15 -7.88 -10.00
CA ALA A 36 -1.46 -6.73 -10.83
C ALA A 36 -2.57 -7.10 -11.82
N THR A 37 -3.65 -6.32 -11.85
CA THR A 37 -4.73 -6.48 -12.81
C THR A 37 -4.58 -5.45 -13.92
N PHE A 38 -4.45 -5.91 -15.15
CA PHE A 38 -4.48 -5.06 -16.33
C PHE A 38 -5.90 -5.04 -16.92
N VAL A 39 -6.43 -3.83 -17.14
CA VAL A 39 -7.74 -3.65 -17.79
C VAL A 39 -7.50 -3.22 -19.24
N GLU A 40 -8.00 -4.02 -20.19
CA GLU A 40 -7.92 -3.73 -21.61
C GLU A 40 -8.60 -2.40 -21.95
N LYS A 41 -8.08 -1.69 -22.96
CA LYS A 41 -8.54 -0.34 -23.29
C LYS A 41 -10.06 -0.27 -23.56
N ALA A 42 -10.62 -1.32 -24.17
CA ALA A 42 -12.06 -1.42 -24.47
C ALA A 42 -12.93 -1.54 -23.20
N ASP A 43 -12.38 -2.07 -22.12
CA ASP A 43 -13.09 -2.34 -20.86
C ASP A 43 -12.89 -1.25 -19.80
N ARG A 44 -12.05 -0.25 -20.11
CA ARG A 44 -11.77 0.85 -19.18
C ARG A 44 -12.98 1.76 -19.02
N LYS A 45 -13.29 2.07 -17.77
CA LYS A 45 -14.32 3.05 -17.42
C LYS A 45 -13.69 4.43 -17.27
N ILE A 46 -14.49 5.46 -17.49
CA ILE A 46 -14.07 6.85 -17.23
C ILE A 46 -13.81 6.99 -15.72
N ALA A 47 -12.61 7.42 -15.36
CA ALA A 47 -12.27 7.69 -13.97
C ALA A 47 -13.05 8.91 -13.46
N PRO A 48 -13.52 8.90 -12.20
CA PRO A 48 -14.12 10.08 -11.59
C PRO A 48 -13.06 11.18 -11.45
N ILE A 49 -13.53 12.43 -11.39
CA ILE A 49 -12.66 13.58 -11.08
C ILE A 49 -12.32 13.49 -9.60
N LEU A 50 -11.02 13.40 -9.28
CA LEU A 50 -10.56 13.44 -7.90
C LEU A 50 -10.34 14.88 -7.47
N SER A 51 -11.11 15.32 -6.48
CA SER A 51 -11.06 16.68 -5.91
C SER A 51 -11.35 16.61 -4.42
N GLY A 52 -10.60 17.33 -3.62
CA GLY A 52 -10.79 17.34 -2.16
C GLY A 52 -9.67 18.07 -1.42
N GLU A 53 -9.80 18.09 -0.10
CA GLU A 53 -8.75 18.59 0.79
C GLU A 53 -7.52 17.68 0.75
N THR A 54 -6.35 18.31 0.83
CA THR A 54 -5.07 17.60 0.84
C THR A 54 -4.30 17.84 2.12
N LEU A 55 -3.35 16.99 2.39
CA LEU A 55 -2.53 17.02 3.61
C LEU A 55 -1.73 18.32 3.76
N THR A 56 -1.30 18.94 2.66
CA THR A 56 -0.35 20.06 2.66
C THR A 56 -0.79 21.28 1.83
N SER A 57 -1.67 21.10 0.85
CA SER A 57 -1.90 22.12 -0.19
C SER A 57 -3.33 22.69 -0.21
N GLY A 58 -4.17 22.35 0.80
CA GLY A 58 -5.57 22.72 0.81
C GLY A 58 -6.35 21.95 -0.27
N LYS A 59 -7.45 22.52 -0.75
CA LYS A 59 -8.32 21.87 -1.71
C LYS A 59 -7.75 21.95 -3.13
N ILE A 60 -7.59 20.81 -3.77
CA ILE A 60 -7.17 20.72 -5.17
C ILE A 60 -8.08 19.82 -5.99
N THR A 61 -7.94 19.92 -7.32
CA THR A 61 -8.61 19.03 -8.28
C THR A 61 -7.56 18.50 -9.26
N LEU A 62 -7.52 17.19 -9.45
CA LEU A 62 -6.59 16.57 -10.40
C LEU A 62 -7.01 16.81 -11.85
N ASN A 63 -6.01 16.88 -12.75
CA ASN A 63 -6.23 17.01 -14.17
C ASN A 63 -6.75 15.68 -14.77
N LYS A 64 -8.00 15.65 -15.21
CA LYS A 64 -8.63 14.46 -15.81
C LYS A 64 -8.03 14.01 -17.14
N ASN A 65 -7.25 14.86 -17.80
CA ASN A 65 -6.65 14.57 -19.12
C ASN A 65 -5.21 14.04 -19.02
N GLN A 66 -4.74 13.80 -17.79
CA GLN A 66 -3.39 13.31 -17.53
C GLN A 66 -3.45 11.91 -16.93
N VAL A 67 -2.52 11.05 -17.34
CA VAL A 67 -2.34 9.74 -16.68
C VAL A 67 -2.01 9.98 -15.21
N THR A 68 -2.73 9.32 -14.34
CA THR A 68 -2.57 9.52 -12.89
C THR A 68 -2.26 8.19 -12.20
N VAL A 69 -1.21 8.20 -11.40
CA VAL A 69 -0.89 7.14 -10.44
C VAL A 69 -1.49 7.53 -9.09
N ILE A 70 -2.36 6.68 -8.55
CA ILE A 70 -2.97 6.89 -7.25
C ILE A 70 -2.41 5.85 -6.28
N ASN A 71 -1.85 6.33 -5.17
CA ASN A 71 -1.35 5.50 -4.07
C ASN A 71 -2.25 5.68 -2.84
N VAL A 72 -2.86 4.60 -2.37
CA VAL A 72 -3.61 4.61 -1.10
C VAL A 72 -2.65 4.19 0.02
N TRP A 73 -2.52 5.03 1.05
CA TRP A 73 -1.51 4.81 2.09
C TRP A 73 -1.93 5.26 3.48
N ALA A 74 -1.18 4.81 4.47
CA ALA A 74 -1.23 5.30 5.84
C ALA A 74 0.16 5.25 6.48
N SER A 75 0.42 6.09 7.48
CA SER A 75 1.73 6.15 8.14
C SER A 75 2.13 4.87 8.89
N TRP A 76 1.15 4.12 9.36
CA TRP A 76 1.32 2.83 10.04
C TRP A 76 1.48 1.63 9.09
N CYS A 77 1.27 1.83 7.79
CA CYS A 77 1.31 0.77 6.78
C CYS A 77 2.77 0.44 6.40
N ALA A 78 3.27 -0.70 6.80
CA ALA A 78 4.66 -1.10 6.57
C ALA A 78 5.04 -1.19 5.06
N PRO A 79 4.26 -1.83 4.16
CA PRO A 79 4.55 -1.83 2.74
C PRO A 79 4.50 -0.41 2.14
N CYS A 80 3.58 0.46 2.60
CA CYS A 80 3.53 1.85 2.13
C CYS A 80 4.83 2.62 2.42
N ARG A 81 5.46 2.34 3.56
CA ARG A 81 6.77 2.91 3.93
C ARG A 81 7.88 2.45 3.00
N ALA A 82 7.82 1.21 2.54
CA ALA A 82 8.80 0.67 1.59
C ALA A 82 8.63 1.24 0.17
N GLU A 83 7.39 1.54 -0.24
CA GLU A 83 7.07 2.07 -1.57
C GLU A 83 7.27 3.59 -1.68
N ALA A 84 7.12 4.33 -0.58
CA ALA A 84 7.13 5.79 -0.59
C ALA A 84 8.34 6.42 -1.30
N PRO A 85 9.60 6.00 -1.06
CA PRO A 85 10.75 6.59 -1.75
C PRO A 85 10.75 6.30 -3.25
N VAL A 86 10.27 5.12 -3.68
CA VAL A 86 10.19 4.75 -5.10
C VAL A 86 9.12 5.58 -5.82
N LEU A 87 7.96 5.74 -5.20
CA LEU A 87 6.88 6.57 -5.75
C LEU A 87 7.29 8.04 -5.83
N GLN A 88 8.02 8.53 -4.83
CA GLN A 88 8.56 9.89 -4.84
C GLN A 88 9.57 10.07 -6.00
N GLU A 89 10.49 9.14 -6.17
CA GLU A 89 11.44 9.17 -7.28
C GLU A 89 10.72 9.20 -8.63
N PHE A 90 9.72 8.34 -8.82
CA PHE A 90 8.95 8.32 -10.06
C PHE A 90 8.16 9.61 -10.28
N SER A 91 7.57 10.18 -9.24
CA SER A 91 6.82 11.44 -9.36
C SER A 91 7.68 12.61 -9.86
N VAL A 92 8.97 12.59 -9.55
CA VAL A 92 9.94 13.60 -10.02
C VAL A 92 10.45 13.30 -11.43
N ASN A 93 10.72 12.01 -11.72
CA ASN A 93 11.32 11.59 -12.98
C ASN A 93 10.32 11.52 -14.15
N TYR A 94 9.03 11.45 -13.87
CA TYR A 94 7.97 11.38 -14.89
C TYR A 94 6.97 12.54 -14.77
N PRO A 95 7.37 13.77 -15.14
CA PRO A 95 6.53 14.96 -14.98
C PRO A 95 5.26 14.95 -15.81
N ASP A 96 5.18 14.15 -16.86
CA ASP A 96 3.99 13.95 -17.68
C ASP A 96 2.95 13.02 -17.03
N VAL A 97 3.32 12.35 -15.94
CA VAL A 97 2.44 11.50 -15.16
C VAL A 97 2.09 12.20 -13.85
N GLN A 98 0.82 12.33 -13.57
CA GLN A 98 0.33 12.90 -12.32
C GLN A 98 0.38 11.84 -11.21
N PHE A 99 0.93 12.19 -10.07
CA PHE A 99 0.94 11.34 -8.87
C PHE A 99 0.03 11.94 -7.82
N ALA A 100 -0.73 11.10 -7.12
CA ALA A 100 -1.55 11.51 -5.99
C ALA A 100 -1.62 10.41 -4.93
N GLY A 101 -1.58 10.81 -3.68
CA GLY A 101 -1.87 9.94 -2.54
C GLY A 101 -3.33 10.04 -2.11
N ILE A 102 -3.85 8.99 -1.51
CA ILE A 102 -5.07 9.00 -0.71
C ILE A 102 -4.69 8.51 0.68
N LEU A 103 -4.76 9.40 1.65
CA LEU A 103 -4.55 9.08 3.06
C LEU A 103 -5.83 8.48 3.62
N THR A 104 -5.76 7.26 4.13
CA THR A 104 -6.94 6.58 4.68
C THR A 104 -6.70 6.11 6.11
N ARG A 105 -7.70 6.32 6.99
CA ARG A 105 -7.72 5.83 8.37
C ARG A 105 -6.44 6.12 9.16
N ASP A 106 -5.95 7.34 9.10
CA ASP A 106 -4.71 7.74 9.75
C ASP A 106 -4.87 9.03 10.56
N ASN A 107 -3.96 9.23 11.48
CA ASN A 107 -3.84 10.48 12.22
C ASN A 107 -3.07 11.51 11.39
N LEU A 108 -3.61 12.71 11.24
CA LEU A 108 -3.00 13.76 10.40
C LEU A 108 -1.59 14.15 10.82
N SER A 109 -1.26 14.14 12.11
CA SER A 109 0.10 14.45 12.56
C SER A 109 1.10 13.35 12.20
N SER A 110 0.70 12.08 12.33
CA SER A 110 1.51 10.94 11.90
C SER A 110 1.68 10.91 10.38
N ALA A 111 0.62 11.22 9.65
CA ALA A 111 0.66 11.31 8.20
C ALA A 111 1.58 12.44 7.71
N LYS A 112 1.55 13.62 8.35
CA LYS A 112 2.47 14.72 8.04
C LYS A 112 3.91 14.34 8.30
N ALA A 113 4.22 13.72 9.44
CA ALA A 113 5.55 13.23 9.75
C ALA A 113 6.05 12.20 8.73
N PHE A 114 5.19 11.29 8.27
CA PHE A 114 5.49 10.36 7.20
C PHE A 114 5.82 11.10 5.90
N TYR A 115 4.95 12.03 5.49
CA TYR A 115 5.09 12.82 4.27
C TYR A 115 6.42 13.58 4.23
N GLU A 116 6.79 14.21 5.35
CA GLU A 116 8.06 14.93 5.54
C GLU A 116 9.27 13.98 5.54
N ASN A 117 9.19 12.86 6.28
CA ASN A 117 10.30 11.89 6.37
C ASN A 117 10.67 11.26 5.03
N PHE A 118 9.70 11.07 4.13
CA PHE A 118 9.94 10.54 2.80
C PHE A 118 10.06 11.61 1.73
N ASN A 119 10.07 12.90 2.11
CA ASN A 119 10.15 14.05 1.22
C ASN A 119 9.13 13.98 0.07
N LEU A 120 7.90 13.52 0.37
CA LEU A 120 6.87 13.42 -0.65
C LEU A 120 6.49 14.81 -1.17
N THR A 121 6.31 14.93 -2.48
CA THR A 121 5.97 16.21 -3.14
C THR A 121 4.64 16.16 -3.88
N TYR A 122 4.12 14.97 -4.17
CA TYR A 122 2.82 14.84 -4.83
C TYR A 122 1.67 15.01 -3.82
N PRO A 123 0.54 15.63 -4.25
CA PRO A 123 -0.57 15.90 -3.36
C PRO A 123 -1.16 14.61 -2.77
N THR A 124 -1.55 14.67 -1.52
CA THR A 124 -2.24 13.56 -0.83
C THR A 124 -3.59 14.03 -0.33
N PHE A 125 -4.65 13.47 -0.88
CA PHE A 125 -6.02 13.71 -0.45
C PHE A 125 -6.30 13.03 0.89
N ILE A 126 -7.11 13.68 1.72
CA ILE A 126 -7.56 13.14 2.99
C ILE A 126 -8.88 12.42 2.75
N ASP A 127 -8.93 11.13 3.08
CA ASP A 127 -10.15 10.34 3.07
C ASP A 127 -10.78 10.37 4.46
N ASP A 128 -11.88 11.10 4.61
CA ASP A 128 -12.60 11.29 5.88
C ASP A 128 -13.66 10.19 6.14
N SER A 129 -13.73 9.13 5.29
CA SER A 129 -14.74 8.06 5.38
C SER A 129 -14.40 6.95 6.38
#